data_ad96e0a50ffdb52dfd92c24d5296db57
#
_entry.id   ad96e0a50ffdb52dfd92c24d5296db57
#
_cell.length_a   1.000
_cell.length_b   1.000
_cell.length_c   1.000
_cell.angle_alpha   90.00
_cell.angle_beta   90.00
_cell.angle_gamma   90.00
#
_symmetry.space_group_name_H-M   'P 1'
#
loop_
_entity.id
_entity.type
_entity.pdbx_description
1 polymer ?
#
loop_
_entity_poly.entity_id
_entity_poly.type
_entity_poly.pdbx_seq_one_letter_code
_entity_poly.pdbx_strand_id
1 'polypeptide(L)'
;MGPRRAQLIGGKWVEKECCRLCHPSSAIRSDLHSIAAGVANHRGTQLVLSIGDRLDPKQIGPVPSNAIIVNQAPQLELLKRASVCITHAGLNTVLESLAQGVPQLAIPVTFEQPGIAARIAAKKTGVTMSFADLTSEHLSTLLVEVLNCSIYRENARKFQEIISKTNGLAMAANIVERCFGVMQEPAR
;
A
#
# COMPACT_ATOMS: atom_id res chain seq x y z
N MET A 1 -0.47 7.97 -28.99
CA MET A 1 -0.89 6.63 -28.56
C MET A 1 -1.27 6.75 -27.09
N GLY A 2 -2.57 6.71 -26.76
CA GLY A 2 -3.05 6.85 -25.39
C GLY A 2 -2.71 5.61 -24.55
N PRO A 3 -2.66 5.73 -23.21
CA PRO A 3 -2.33 4.61 -22.33
C PRO A 3 -3.35 3.50 -22.51
N ARG A 4 -2.88 2.28 -22.78
CA ARG A 4 -3.73 1.09 -22.87
C ARG A 4 -4.44 0.91 -21.54
N ARG A 5 -5.77 0.99 -21.54
CA ARG A 5 -6.59 0.63 -20.39
C ARG A 5 -6.31 -0.84 -20.05
N ALA A 6 -5.79 -1.10 -18.86
CA ALA A 6 -5.67 -2.47 -18.36
C ALA A 6 -7.07 -3.08 -18.29
N GLN A 7 -7.33 -4.08 -19.12
CA GLN A 7 -8.61 -4.76 -19.19
C GLN A 7 -8.68 -5.77 -18.02
N LEU A 8 -9.68 -5.58 -17.17
CA LEU A 8 -9.94 -6.41 -15.98
C LEU A 8 -10.45 -7.81 -16.41
N ILE A 9 -9.66 -8.81 -16.11
CA ILE A 9 -10.16 -10.20 -16.04
C ILE A 9 -10.27 -10.50 -14.54
N GLY A 10 -11.44 -10.92 -14.07
CA GLY A 10 -11.84 -11.04 -12.65
C GLY A 10 -10.82 -11.75 -11.76
N GLY A 11 -9.90 -10.99 -11.19
CA GLY A 11 -8.84 -11.46 -10.31
C GLY A 11 -8.66 -10.52 -9.11
N LYS A 12 -8.03 -11.04 -8.03
CA LYS A 12 -7.66 -10.25 -6.86
C LYS A 12 -6.46 -9.38 -7.17
N TRP A 13 -6.55 -8.08 -6.89
CA TRP A 13 -5.46 -7.13 -7.11
C TRP A 13 -4.58 -7.00 -5.89
N VAL A 14 -3.27 -7.02 -6.12
CA VAL A 14 -2.26 -6.68 -5.13
C VAL A 14 -1.53 -5.45 -5.64
N GLU A 15 -1.61 -4.34 -4.91
CA GLU A 15 -0.88 -3.13 -5.22
C GLU A 15 0.37 -3.03 -4.35
N LYS A 16 1.47 -2.60 -4.94
CA LYS A 16 2.65 -2.15 -4.22
C LYS A 16 3.09 -0.78 -4.67
N GLU A 17 3.22 0.13 -3.70
CA GLU A 17 3.98 1.36 -3.87
C GLU A 17 5.47 1.10 -3.58
N CYS A 18 6.34 1.43 -4.53
CA CYS A 18 7.77 1.42 -4.29
C CYS A 18 8.17 2.71 -3.58
N CYS A 19 8.62 2.56 -2.35
CA CYS A 19 9.25 3.65 -1.61
C CYS A 19 10.43 4.23 -2.41
N ARG A 20 10.58 5.56 -2.39
CA ARG A 20 11.82 6.24 -2.76
C ARG A 20 12.90 5.90 -1.74
N LEU A 21 13.43 4.69 -1.81
CA LEU A 21 14.49 4.25 -0.93
C LEU A 21 15.81 4.89 -1.35
N CYS A 22 16.50 5.48 -0.39
CA CYS A 22 17.92 5.89 -0.48
C CYS A 22 18.84 4.67 -0.44
N HIS A 23 18.51 3.58 -1.16
CA HIS A 23 19.31 2.34 -1.19
C HIS A 23 20.07 2.19 -2.51
N PRO A 24 21.23 1.50 -2.52
CA PRO A 24 21.97 1.23 -3.75
C PRO A 24 21.10 0.50 -4.78
N SER A 25 21.20 0.91 -6.03
CA SER A 25 20.31 0.46 -7.13
C SER A 25 20.25 -1.04 -7.38
N SER A 26 21.27 -1.81 -6.96
CA SER A 26 21.31 -3.27 -7.11
C SER A 26 20.42 -4.01 -6.08
N ALA A 27 20.40 -3.56 -4.82
CA ALA A 27 19.56 -4.17 -3.78
C ALA A 27 18.06 -4.00 -4.08
N ILE A 28 17.66 -2.81 -4.54
CA ILE A 28 16.25 -2.54 -4.89
C ILE A 28 15.73 -3.52 -5.96
N ARG A 29 16.58 -3.90 -6.94
CA ARG A 29 16.16 -4.82 -8.01
C ARG A 29 15.86 -6.22 -7.48
N SER A 30 16.72 -6.74 -6.58
CA SER A 30 16.50 -8.07 -5.98
C SER A 30 15.23 -8.11 -5.16
N ASP A 31 14.93 -7.04 -4.43
CA ASP A 31 13.75 -6.92 -3.58
C ASP A 31 12.46 -6.84 -4.40
N LEU A 32 12.47 -6.04 -5.47
CA LEU A 32 11.35 -5.96 -6.40
C LEU A 32 11.11 -7.30 -7.11
N HIS A 33 12.18 -8.02 -7.46
CA HIS A 33 12.10 -9.35 -8.03
C HIS A 33 11.51 -10.35 -7.03
N SER A 34 11.97 -10.34 -5.78
CA SER A 34 11.43 -11.20 -4.70
C SER A 34 9.92 -10.97 -4.48
N ILE A 35 9.49 -9.70 -4.54
CA ILE A 35 8.07 -9.37 -4.43
C ILE A 35 7.28 -9.88 -5.62
N ALA A 36 7.76 -9.63 -6.83
CA ALA A 36 7.10 -10.12 -8.04
C ALA A 36 7.01 -11.65 -8.06
N ALA A 37 8.09 -12.34 -7.69
CA ALA A 37 8.13 -13.79 -7.59
C ALA A 37 7.20 -14.34 -6.48
N GLY A 38 7.13 -13.67 -5.33
CA GLY A 38 6.24 -14.05 -4.24
C GLY A 38 4.76 -13.98 -4.60
N VAL A 39 4.37 -13.05 -5.47
CA VAL A 39 2.99 -12.94 -5.98
C VAL A 39 2.73 -13.89 -7.15
N ALA A 40 3.75 -14.29 -7.90
CA ALA A 40 3.62 -15.11 -9.11
C ALA A 40 2.88 -16.44 -8.90
N ASN A 41 3.07 -17.05 -7.74
CA ASN A 41 2.51 -18.37 -7.42
C ASN A 41 1.02 -18.33 -7.06
N HIS A 42 0.41 -17.13 -6.96
CA HIS A 42 -1.00 -17.00 -6.60
C HIS A 42 -1.88 -16.90 -7.84
N ARG A 43 -2.48 -18.03 -8.23
CA ARG A 43 -3.44 -18.06 -9.33
C ARG A 43 -4.61 -17.12 -9.06
N GLY A 44 -5.01 -16.35 -10.08
CA GLY A 44 -6.11 -15.39 -9.98
C GLY A 44 -5.76 -14.08 -9.25
N THR A 45 -4.48 -13.83 -8.96
CA THR A 45 -4.00 -12.53 -8.49
C THR A 45 -3.27 -11.79 -9.61
N GLN A 46 -3.38 -10.47 -9.62
CA GLN A 46 -2.58 -9.60 -10.47
C GLN A 46 -1.82 -8.62 -9.58
N LEU A 47 -0.51 -8.54 -9.79
CA LEU A 47 0.35 -7.55 -9.15
C LEU A 47 0.44 -6.31 -10.03
N VAL A 48 0.24 -5.14 -9.44
CA VAL A 48 0.67 -3.85 -10.02
C VAL A 48 1.81 -3.32 -9.16
N LEU A 49 2.99 -3.21 -9.75
CA LEU A 49 4.20 -2.78 -9.07
C LEU A 49 4.63 -1.41 -9.59
N SER A 50 4.48 -0.37 -8.77
CA SER A 50 4.96 0.98 -9.05
C SER A 50 6.39 1.12 -8.51
N ILE A 51 7.36 1.41 -9.40
CA ILE A 51 8.80 1.42 -9.06
C ILE A 51 9.41 2.81 -8.99
N GLY A 52 8.62 3.85 -9.24
CA GLY A 52 9.11 5.23 -9.34
C GLY A 52 9.94 5.49 -10.61
N ASP A 53 10.41 6.74 -10.75
CA ASP A 53 11.07 7.20 -11.98
C ASP A 53 12.59 6.89 -12.03
N ARG A 54 13.14 6.33 -10.96
CA ARG A 54 14.60 6.05 -10.86
C ARG A 54 15.03 4.73 -11.51
N LEU A 55 14.08 3.86 -11.83
CA LEU A 55 14.35 2.56 -12.43
C LEU A 55 13.60 2.43 -13.76
N ASP A 56 14.25 1.81 -14.73
CA ASP A 56 13.57 1.36 -15.95
C ASP A 56 12.89 0.00 -15.65
N PRO A 57 11.59 -0.16 -15.89
CA PRO A 57 10.89 -1.45 -15.76
C PRO A 57 11.58 -2.61 -16.46
N LYS A 58 12.27 -2.34 -17.59
CA LYS A 58 13.03 -3.34 -18.34
C LYS A 58 14.25 -3.88 -17.59
N GLN A 59 14.72 -3.18 -16.58
CA GLN A 59 15.91 -3.56 -15.80
C GLN A 59 15.59 -4.49 -14.62
N ILE A 60 14.30 -4.76 -14.35
CA ILE A 60 13.90 -5.60 -13.20
C ILE A 60 14.13 -7.08 -13.48
N GLY A 61 14.34 -7.46 -14.75
CA GLY A 61 14.54 -8.85 -15.14
C GLY A 61 13.22 -9.56 -15.52
N PRO A 62 13.19 -10.89 -15.53
CA PRO A 62 12.00 -11.65 -15.89
C PRO A 62 10.86 -11.35 -14.93
N VAL A 63 9.73 -10.88 -15.46
CA VAL A 63 8.54 -10.52 -14.69
C VAL A 63 7.48 -11.61 -14.90
N PRO A 64 6.86 -12.10 -13.82
CA PRO A 64 5.74 -13.04 -13.93
C PRO A 64 4.61 -12.50 -14.79
N SER A 65 3.91 -13.37 -15.51
CA SER A 65 2.82 -12.98 -16.44
C SER A 65 1.64 -12.30 -15.75
N ASN A 66 1.49 -12.48 -14.43
CA ASN A 66 0.47 -11.83 -13.60
C ASN A 66 0.97 -10.54 -12.92
N ALA A 67 2.14 -10.02 -13.30
CA ALA A 67 2.66 -8.76 -12.78
C ALA A 67 2.74 -7.69 -13.87
N ILE A 68 2.32 -6.47 -13.53
CA ILE A 68 2.45 -5.26 -14.33
C ILE A 68 3.40 -4.34 -13.58
N ILE A 69 4.53 -3.98 -14.21
CA ILE A 69 5.50 -3.04 -13.65
C ILE A 69 5.37 -1.71 -14.37
N VAL A 70 5.23 -0.64 -13.60
CA VAL A 70 5.12 0.73 -14.09
C VAL A 70 5.96 1.68 -13.24
N ASN A 71 6.39 2.80 -13.82
CA ASN A 71 7.08 3.82 -13.05
C ASN A 71 6.13 4.49 -12.06
N GLN A 72 4.94 4.86 -12.51
CA GLN A 72 3.91 5.48 -11.68
C GLN A 72 2.55 4.86 -11.96
N ALA A 73 1.77 4.71 -10.92
CA ALA A 73 0.42 4.18 -10.98
C ALA A 73 -0.57 5.13 -10.29
N PRO A 74 -1.83 5.21 -10.74
CA PRO A 74 -2.87 5.99 -10.06
C PRO A 74 -3.31 5.26 -8.78
N GLN A 75 -2.54 5.41 -7.70
CA GLN A 75 -2.67 4.66 -6.45
C GLN A 75 -4.10 4.65 -5.91
N LEU A 76 -4.75 5.80 -5.80
CA LEU A 76 -6.11 5.87 -5.25
C LEU A 76 -7.12 5.08 -6.08
N GLU A 77 -6.96 5.05 -7.42
CA GLU A 77 -7.85 4.27 -8.28
C GLU A 77 -7.57 2.77 -8.18
N LEU A 78 -6.31 2.38 -8.00
CA LEU A 78 -5.94 0.99 -7.80
C LEU A 78 -6.42 0.48 -6.44
N LEU A 79 -6.25 1.26 -5.37
CA LEU A 79 -6.71 0.89 -4.02
C LEU A 79 -8.20 0.62 -3.95
N LYS A 80 -9.04 1.31 -4.72
CA LYS A 80 -10.49 1.02 -4.82
C LYS A 80 -10.80 -0.43 -5.24
N ARG A 81 -9.86 -1.09 -5.88
CA ARG A 81 -9.98 -2.45 -6.44
C ARG A 81 -9.03 -3.45 -5.80
N ALA A 82 -8.08 -2.98 -5.00
CA ALA A 82 -7.04 -3.81 -4.41
C ALA A 82 -7.60 -4.78 -3.36
N SER A 83 -7.08 -5.98 -3.37
CA SER A 83 -7.33 -6.97 -2.31
C SER A 83 -6.34 -6.84 -1.17
N VAL A 84 -5.11 -6.43 -1.45
CA VAL A 84 -4.04 -6.18 -0.49
C VAL A 84 -3.15 -5.07 -1.03
N CYS A 85 -2.65 -4.21 -0.15
CA CYS A 85 -1.60 -3.25 -0.44
C CYS A 85 -0.29 -3.71 0.21
N ILE A 86 0.74 -3.97 -0.60
CA ILE A 86 2.10 -4.21 -0.10
C ILE A 86 2.78 -2.84 -0.03
N THR A 87 3.25 -2.45 1.16
CA THR A 87 3.77 -1.09 1.39
C THR A 87 4.97 -1.10 2.33
N HIS A 88 5.85 -0.10 2.20
CA HIS A 88 6.90 0.17 3.19
C HIS A 88 6.35 0.77 4.50
N ALA A 89 5.05 0.85 4.67
CA ALA A 89 4.36 1.48 5.80
C ALA A 89 4.54 3.01 5.90
N GLY A 90 4.68 3.72 4.78
CA GLY A 90 4.56 5.18 4.76
C GLY A 90 3.15 5.60 5.14
N LEU A 91 3.03 6.63 6.01
CA LEU A 91 1.74 7.01 6.62
C LEU A 91 0.65 7.30 5.59
N ASN A 92 0.97 8.01 4.51
CA ASN A 92 -0.02 8.37 3.49
C ASN A 92 -0.62 7.14 2.82
N THR A 93 0.22 6.22 2.34
CA THR A 93 -0.24 4.97 1.69
C THR A 93 -1.06 4.11 2.65
N VAL A 94 -0.66 4.05 3.93
CA VAL A 94 -1.40 3.30 4.95
C VAL A 94 -2.79 3.91 5.16
N LEU A 95 -2.91 5.23 5.31
CA LEU A 95 -4.19 5.90 5.46
C LEU A 95 -5.07 5.79 4.21
N GLU A 96 -4.49 5.92 3.01
CA GLU A 96 -5.20 5.76 1.75
C GLU A 96 -5.72 4.33 1.55
N SER A 97 -4.92 3.32 1.92
CA SER A 97 -5.34 1.92 1.91
C SER A 97 -6.51 1.68 2.89
N LEU A 98 -6.40 2.20 4.11
CA LEU A 98 -7.47 2.11 5.11
C LEU A 98 -8.73 2.85 4.68
N ALA A 99 -8.60 4.01 4.01
CA ALA A 99 -9.73 4.75 3.45
C ALA A 99 -10.50 3.97 2.38
N GLN A 100 -9.86 2.97 1.75
CA GLN A 100 -10.49 2.05 0.80
C GLN A 100 -10.82 0.68 1.43
N GLY A 101 -10.61 0.49 2.74
CA GLY A 101 -10.86 -0.78 3.42
C GLY A 101 -9.92 -1.90 2.95
N VAL A 102 -8.72 -1.56 2.49
CA VAL A 102 -7.72 -2.49 1.94
C VAL A 102 -6.74 -2.89 3.03
N PRO A 103 -6.60 -4.18 3.35
CA PRO A 103 -5.61 -4.67 4.29
C PRO A 103 -4.19 -4.57 3.70
N GLN A 104 -3.19 -4.56 4.57
CA GLN A 104 -1.82 -4.26 4.20
C GLN A 104 -0.87 -5.41 4.53
N LEU A 105 0.18 -5.56 3.69
CA LEU A 105 1.40 -6.28 4.02
C LEU A 105 2.51 -5.24 4.09
N ALA A 106 2.98 -4.94 5.31
CA ALA A 106 3.94 -3.89 5.56
C ALA A 106 5.37 -4.44 5.61
N ILE A 107 6.28 -3.81 4.86
CA ILE A 107 7.72 -4.12 4.83
C ILE A 107 8.46 -2.82 5.17
N PRO A 108 8.52 -2.45 6.47
CA PRO A 108 9.16 -1.19 6.87
C PRO A 108 10.66 -1.22 6.63
N VAL A 109 11.23 -0.09 6.24
CA VAL A 109 12.64 0.04 5.90
C VAL A 109 13.35 1.04 6.81
N THR A 110 12.75 2.24 7.03
CA THR A 110 13.43 3.33 7.73
C THR A 110 12.45 4.33 8.36
N PHE A 111 12.98 5.27 9.13
CA PHE A 111 12.25 6.39 9.76
C PHE A 111 11.07 5.94 10.64
N GLU A 112 9.90 6.50 10.45
CA GLU A 112 8.66 6.21 11.19
C GLU A 112 8.00 4.87 10.81
N GLN A 113 8.42 4.28 9.70
CA GLN A 113 7.78 3.10 9.11
C GLN A 113 7.66 1.90 10.06
N PRO A 114 8.68 1.54 10.87
CA PRO A 114 8.54 0.45 11.85
C PRO A 114 7.45 0.71 12.88
N GLY A 115 7.30 1.96 13.33
CA GLY A 115 6.24 2.35 14.27
C GLY A 115 4.85 2.27 13.65
N ILE A 116 4.72 2.61 12.36
CA ILE A 116 3.46 2.48 11.61
C ILE A 116 3.15 1.01 11.35
N ALA A 117 4.14 0.21 10.95
CA ALA A 117 3.98 -1.23 10.75
C ALA A 117 3.52 -1.94 12.04
N ALA A 118 4.10 -1.58 13.20
CA ALA A 118 3.66 -2.10 14.48
C ALA A 118 2.17 -1.79 14.78
N ARG A 119 1.67 -0.61 14.35
CA ARG A 119 0.25 -0.27 14.47
C ARG A 119 -0.64 -1.08 13.52
N ILE A 120 -0.19 -1.35 12.28
CA ILE A 120 -0.89 -2.23 11.34
C ILE A 120 -1.09 -3.61 11.97
N ALA A 121 -0.04 -4.20 12.55
CA ALA A 121 -0.11 -5.49 13.22
C ALA A 121 -1.00 -5.45 14.47
N ALA A 122 -0.81 -4.47 15.36
CA ALA A 122 -1.58 -4.32 16.59
C ALA A 122 -3.09 -4.11 16.34
N LYS A 123 -3.45 -3.39 15.27
CA LYS A 123 -4.85 -3.17 14.86
C LYS A 123 -5.39 -4.30 13.99
N LYS A 124 -4.57 -5.29 13.67
CA LYS A 124 -4.92 -6.40 12.78
C LYS A 124 -5.54 -5.90 11.46
N THR A 125 -4.98 -4.82 10.90
CA THR A 125 -5.36 -4.31 9.57
C THR A 125 -4.47 -4.89 8.48
N GLY A 126 -3.49 -5.71 8.85
CA GLY A 126 -2.56 -6.37 7.97
C GLY A 126 -1.47 -7.10 8.76
N VAL A 127 -0.48 -7.58 8.04
CA VAL A 127 0.72 -8.24 8.58
C VAL A 127 1.96 -7.43 8.31
N THR A 128 3.03 -7.72 9.04
CA THR A 128 4.32 -7.07 8.84
C THR A 128 5.43 -8.10 8.65
N MET A 129 6.44 -7.73 7.88
CA MET A 129 7.65 -8.51 7.73
C MET A 129 8.86 -7.58 7.79
N SER A 130 9.96 -8.04 8.40
CA SER A 130 11.22 -7.32 8.35
C SER A 130 11.76 -7.27 6.92
N PHE A 131 12.37 -6.15 6.54
CA PHE A 131 13.02 -6.04 5.24
C PHE A 131 14.18 -7.06 5.09
N ALA A 132 14.85 -7.40 6.19
CA ALA A 132 15.91 -8.41 6.21
C ALA A 132 15.40 -9.84 5.90
N ASP A 133 14.13 -10.11 6.18
CA ASP A 133 13.49 -11.42 5.98
C ASP A 133 12.76 -11.52 4.63
N LEU A 134 12.93 -10.53 3.74
CA LEU A 134 12.24 -10.48 2.46
C LEU A 134 12.75 -11.55 1.51
N THR A 135 12.00 -12.64 1.42
CA THR A 135 12.14 -13.67 0.40
C THR A 135 10.82 -13.86 -0.33
N SER A 136 10.86 -14.45 -1.53
CA SER A 136 9.65 -14.75 -2.30
C SER A 136 8.71 -15.71 -1.56
N GLU A 137 9.26 -16.69 -0.86
CA GLU A 137 8.51 -17.70 -0.10
C GLU A 137 7.82 -17.08 1.12
N HIS A 138 8.55 -16.27 1.89
CA HIS A 138 8.00 -15.62 3.08
C HIS A 138 6.92 -14.60 2.70
N LEU A 139 7.18 -13.78 1.68
CA LEU A 139 6.17 -12.86 1.14
C LEU A 139 4.91 -13.60 0.68
N SER A 140 5.09 -14.71 -0.05
CA SER A 140 4.00 -15.54 -0.54
C SER A 140 3.14 -16.06 0.62
N THR A 141 3.77 -16.57 1.68
CA THR A 141 3.08 -17.06 2.88
C THR A 141 2.24 -15.97 3.55
N LEU A 142 2.82 -14.80 3.79
CA LEU A 142 2.11 -13.67 4.40
C LEU A 142 1.00 -13.11 3.49
N LEU A 143 1.22 -13.13 2.18
CA LEU A 143 0.20 -12.71 1.21
C LEU A 143 -1.03 -13.63 1.27
N VAL A 144 -0.81 -14.95 1.34
CA VAL A 144 -1.89 -15.94 1.53
C VAL A 144 -2.64 -15.68 2.82
N GLU A 145 -1.93 -15.42 3.90
CA GLU A 145 -2.53 -15.09 5.20
C GLU A 145 -3.46 -13.88 5.10
N VAL A 146 -2.96 -12.75 4.55
CA VAL A 146 -3.76 -11.53 4.43
C VAL A 146 -4.95 -11.70 3.51
N LEU A 147 -4.80 -12.47 2.42
CA LEU A 147 -5.88 -12.68 1.44
C LEU A 147 -6.99 -13.60 1.96
N ASN A 148 -6.66 -14.57 2.81
CA ASN A 148 -7.59 -15.61 3.25
C ASN A 148 -8.16 -15.36 4.65
N CYS A 149 -7.49 -14.60 5.51
CA CYS A 149 -7.97 -14.28 6.84
C CYS A 149 -8.84 -13.01 6.80
N SER A 150 -10.16 -13.16 7.00
CA SER A 150 -11.15 -12.08 6.89
C SER A 150 -10.91 -10.93 7.88
N ILE A 151 -10.30 -11.24 9.04
CA ILE A 151 -10.12 -10.26 10.13
C ILE A 151 -9.36 -9.00 9.69
N TYR A 152 -8.37 -9.14 8.81
CA TYR A 152 -7.59 -8.01 8.33
C TYR A 152 -8.46 -7.05 7.50
N ARG A 153 -9.28 -7.60 6.60
CA ARG A 153 -10.21 -6.81 5.80
C ARG A 153 -11.35 -6.21 6.61
N GLU A 154 -11.89 -6.96 7.54
CA GLU A 154 -12.94 -6.48 8.45
C GLU A 154 -12.46 -5.28 9.26
N ASN A 155 -11.24 -5.38 9.83
CA ASN A 155 -10.66 -4.27 10.57
C ASN A 155 -10.29 -3.09 9.67
N ALA A 156 -9.75 -3.32 8.46
CA ALA A 156 -9.52 -2.24 7.51
C ALA A 156 -10.82 -1.50 7.15
N ARG A 157 -11.94 -2.21 6.98
CA ARG A 157 -13.26 -1.61 6.73
C ARG A 157 -13.78 -0.78 7.91
N LYS A 158 -13.52 -1.19 9.16
CA LYS A 158 -13.85 -0.34 10.33
C LYS A 158 -13.11 0.99 10.27
N PHE A 159 -11.82 0.96 9.88
CA PHE A 159 -11.08 2.21 9.68
C PHE A 159 -11.61 3.02 8.49
N GLN A 160 -12.02 2.37 7.39
CA GLN A 160 -12.67 3.03 6.27
C GLN A 160 -13.91 3.81 6.73
N GLU A 161 -14.76 3.22 7.56
CA GLU A 161 -15.95 3.90 8.10
C GLU A 161 -15.59 5.09 8.98
N ILE A 162 -14.54 4.96 9.81
CA ILE A 162 -14.06 6.07 10.65
C ILE A 162 -13.55 7.22 9.77
N ILE A 163 -12.68 6.89 8.81
CA ILE A 163 -12.08 7.88 7.91
C ILE A 163 -13.14 8.57 7.07
N SER A 164 -14.13 7.85 6.56
CA SER A 164 -15.20 8.43 5.73
C SER A 164 -16.08 9.45 6.47
N LYS A 165 -16.17 9.34 7.80
CA LYS A 165 -16.90 10.26 8.67
C LYS A 165 -16.02 11.42 9.16
N THR A 166 -14.73 11.42 8.89
CA THR A 166 -13.76 12.40 9.36
C THR A 166 -13.46 13.41 8.26
N ASN A 167 -13.83 14.67 8.47
CA ASN A 167 -13.39 15.76 7.60
C ASN A 167 -12.11 16.40 8.16
N GLY A 168 -10.97 15.73 7.95
CA GLY A 168 -9.69 16.15 8.51
C GLY A 168 -9.26 17.55 8.08
N LEU A 169 -9.52 17.94 6.83
CA LEU A 169 -9.18 19.27 6.31
C LEU A 169 -10.00 20.37 7.00
N ALA A 170 -11.31 20.18 7.12
CA ALA A 170 -12.15 21.16 7.83
C ALA A 170 -11.80 21.23 9.31
N MET A 171 -11.51 20.09 9.96
CA MET A 171 -11.07 20.07 11.35
C MET A 171 -9.75 20.83 11.53
N ALA A 172 -8.78 20.63 10.65
CA ALA A 172 -7.52 21.35 10.70
C ALA A 172 -7.70 22.85 10.47
N ALA A 173 -8.49 23.25 9.46
CA ALA A 173 -8.83 24.64 9.21
C ALA A 173 -9.47 25.30 10.43
N ASN A 174 -10.48 24.66 11.02
CA ASN A 174 -11.16 25.16 12.22
C ASN A 174 -10.20 25.34 13.42
N ILE A 175 -9.25 24.43 13.60
CA ILE A 175 -8.23 24.55 14.66
C ILE A 175 -7.35 25.78 14.42
N VAL A 176 -6.85 25.93 13.18
CA VAL A 176 -6.02 27.08 12.81
C VAL A 176 -6.78 28.39 12.99
N GLU A 177 -8.02 28.47 12.48
CA GLU A 177 -8.86 29.67 12.61
C GLU A 177 -9.11 30.06 14.06
N ARG A 178 -9.38 29.06 14.93
CA ARG A 178 -9.52 29.31 16.39
C ARG A 178 -8.22 29.84 17.01
N CYS A 179 -7.07 29.24 16.67
CA CYS A 179 -5.77 29.66 17.19
C CYS A 179 -5.43 31.11 16.81
N PHE A 180 -5.85 31.54 15.62
CA PHE A 180 -5.60 32.90 15.14
C PHE A 180 -6.76 33.88 15.40
N GLY A 181 -7.80 33.49 16.13
CA GLY A 181 -8.94 34.36 16.50
C GLY A 181 -9.80 34.78 15.29
N VAL A 182 -9.74 34.06 14.18
CA VAL A 182 -10.50 34.41 12.96
C VAL A 182 -11.97 33.96 13.07
N MET A 183 -12.27 32.92 13.85
CA MET A 183 -13.65 32.51 14.13
C MET A 183 -14.19 33.24 15.34
N GLN A 184 -15.23 34.04 15.15
CA GLN A 184 -16.09 34.50 16.25
C GLN A 184 -16.84 33.26 16.78
N GLU A 185 -16.85 33.07 18.11
CA GLU A 185 -17.72 32.06 18.73
C GLU A 185 -19.17 32.30 18.27
N PRO A 186 -19.94 31.28 17.91
CA PRO A 186 -21.35 31.46 17.68
C PRO A 186 -21.95 32.03 18.99
N ALA A 187 -22.63 33.15 18.90
CA ALA A 187 -23.37 33.76 20.02
C ALA A 187 -24.24 32.67 20.67
N ARG A 188 -24.13 32.55 22.02
CA ARG A 188 -24.91 31.61 22.83
C ARG A 188 -26.40 31.89 22.71
#